data_b2915df40bcd76cf32de7a94d7e7fea2
#
_entry.id   b2915df40bcd76cf32de7a94d7e7fea2
#
_cell.length_a   1.000
_cell.length_b   1.000
_cell.length_c   1.000
_cell.angle_alpha   90.00
_cell.angle_beta   90.00
_cell.angle_gamma   90.00
#
_symmetry.space_group_name_H-M   'P 1'
#
loop_
_entity.id
_entity.type
_entity.pdbx_description
1 polymer ?
#
loop_
_entity_poly.entity_id
_entity_poly.type
_entity_poly.pdbx_seq_one_letter_code
_entity_poly.pdbx_strand_id
1 'polypeptide(L)'
;EHYQALLDGLDQGVIDYDNRSRDRALERDAALARQQGERLIAALNARLDCAWPETIAVAFDGGVDGDDRFVSGSTPLRELLFVAGHAVHHYALLRLLLKQQGLILPEAVGKAAATIRYERERKA
;
A
#
# COMPACT_ATOMS: atom_id res chain seq x y z
N GLU A 1 4.82 -1.18 -4.69
CA GLU A 1 4.07 -1.60 -5.88
C GLU A 1 2.59 -1.17 -5.80
N HIS A 2 1.82 -1.47 -4.71
CA HIS A 2 0.40 -1.08 -4.60
C HIS A 2 0.18 0.44 -4.62
N TYR A 3 1.01 1.22 -3.93
CA TYR A 3 0.94 2.68 -4.00
C TYR A 3 1.24 3.22 -5.40
N GLN A 4 2.13 2.55 -6.15
CA GLN A 4 2.40 2.92 -7.54
C GLN A 4 1.17 2.63 -8.42
N ALA A 5 0.57 1.45 -8.26
CA ALA A 5 -0.66 1.10 -8.98
C ALA A 5 -1.81 2.07 -8.67
N LEU A 6 -1.91 2.56 -7.42
CA LEU A 6 -2.86 3.60 -7.05
C LEU A 6 -2.60 4.91 -7.82
N LEU A 7 -1.35 5.40 -7.82
CA LEU A 7 -0.99 6.64 -8.51
C LEU A 7 -1.23 6.55 -10.01
N ASP A 8 -0.76 5.47 -10.64
CA ASP A 8 -0.95 5.23 -12.08
C ASP A 8 -2.44 5.14 -12.42
N GLY A 9 -3.22 4.47 -11.59
CA GLY A 9 -4.65 4.32 -11.76
C GLY A 9 -5.42 5.63 -11.60
N LEU A 10 -4.99 6.53 -10.71
CA LEU A 10 -5.59 7.87 -10.57
C LEU A 10 -5.45 8.69 -11.85
N ASP A 11 -4.37 8.52 -12.59
CA ASP A 11 -4.14 9.20 -13.87
C ASP A 11 -4.86 8.52 -15.04
N GLN A 12 -5.04 7.21 -14.97
CA GLN A 12 -5.68 6.41 -16.02
C GLN A 12 -7.21 6.24 -15.86
N GLY A 13 -7.76 6.58 -14.68
CA GLY A 13 -9.18 6.40 -14.36
C GLY A 13 -9.56 4.99 -13.89
N VAL A 14 -8.60 4.06 -13.85
CA VAL A 14 -8.79 2.69 -13.38
C VAL A 14 -7.56 2.20 -12.62
N ILE A 15 -7.75 1.67 -11.43
CA ILE A 15 -6.69 1.05 -10.63
C ILE A 15 -6.74 -0.47 -10.86
N ASP A 16 -5.59 -1.07 -11.14
CA ASP A 16 -5.42 -2.52 -11.28
C ASP A 16 -4.31 -3.00 -10.35
N TYR A 17 -4.71 -3.54 -9.19
CA TYR A 17 -3.74 -4.03 -8.21
C TYR A 17 -3.15 -5.39 -8.57
N ASP A 18 -3.87 -6.20 -9.33
CA ASP A 18 -3.45 -7.56 -9.66
C ASP A 18 -2.44 -7.57 -10.80
N ASN A 19 -2.62 -6.67 -11.78
CA ASN A 19 -1.71 -6.49 -12.90
C ASN A 19 -0.67 -5.39 -12.68
N ARG A 20 -0.31 -5.13 -11.41
CA ARG A 20 0.73 -4.14 -11.07
C ARG A 20 2.11 -4.58 -11.52
N SER A 21 2.95 -3.64 -11.89
CA SER A 21 4.37 -3.90 -12.18
C SER A 21 5.09 -4.49 -10.96
N ARG A 22 5.83 -5.57 -11.18
CA ARG A 22 6.65 -6.25 -10.17
C ARG A 22 8.10 -6.19 -10.61
N ASP A 23 8.86 -5.30 -9.97
CA ASP A 23 10.28 -5.14 -10.25
C ASP A 23 11.13 -5.96 -9.26
N ARG A 24 11.67 -7.06 -9.73
CA ARG A 24 12.56 -7.93 -8.93
C ARG A 24 13.89 -7.28 -8.54
N ALA A 25 14.28 -6.19 -9.20
CA ALA A 25 15.49 -5.47 -8.80
C ALA A 25 15.33 -4.83 -7.43
N LEU A 26 14.11 -4.38 -7.07
CA LEU A 26 13.80 -3.84 -5.74
C LEU A 26 13.97 -4.85 -4.60
N GLU A 27 13.85 -6.15 -4.89
CA GLU A 27 14.05 -7.21 -3.89
C GLU A 27 15.53 -7.48 -3.59
N ARG A 28 16.43 -7.09 -4.52
CA ARG A 28 17.85 -7.42 -4.48
C ARG A 28 18.76 -6.24 -4.22
N ASP A 29 18.26 -5.03 -4.45
CA ASP A 29 19.00 -3.78 -4.30
C ASP A 29 18.29 -2.85 -3.31
N ALA A 30 18.80 -2.80 -2.08
CA ALA A 30 18.24 -1.97 -1.02
C ALA A 30 18.38 -0.46 -1.31
N ALA A 31 19.41 -0.03 -2.05
CA ALA A 31 19.58 1.37 -2.41
C ALA A 31 18.54 1.79 -3.46
N LEU A 32 18.30 0.93 -4.45
CA LEU A 32 17.25 1.13 -5.46
C LEU A 32 15.86 1.14 -4.81
N ALA A 33 15.60 0.19 -3.90
CA ALA A 33 14.33 0.12 -3.17
C ALA A 33 14.05 1.38 -2.35
N ARG A 34 15.07 1.91 -1.65
CA ARG A 34 14.97 3.16 -0.90
C ARG A 34 14.70 4.35 -1.84
N GLN A 35 15.47 4.48 -2.92
CA GLN A 35 15.28 5.55 -3.90
C GLN A 35 13.86 5.53 -4.50
N GLN A 36 13.36 4.35 -4.84
CA GLN A 36 12.00 4.21 -5.36
C GLN A 36 10.95 4.57 -4.29
N GLY A 37 11.19 4.21 -3.02
CA GLY A 37 10.34 4.61 -1.90
C GLY A 37 10.29 6.13 -1.71
N GLU A 38 11.44 6.82 -1.78
CA GLU A 38 11.52 8.28 -1.68
C GLU A 38 10.77 8.98 -2.84
N ARG A 39 10.94 8.48 -4.07
CA ARG A 39 10.18 8.97 -5.24
C ARG A 39 8.67 8.79 -5.07
N LEU A 40 8.26 7.64 -4.57
CA LEU A 40 6.86 7.32 -4.33
C LEU A 40 6.24 8.25 -3.28
N ILE A 41 6.96 8.53 -2.19
CA ILE A 41 6.52 9.46 -1.14
C ILE A 41 6.38 10.87 -1.73
N ALA A 42 7.35 11.31 -2.52
CA ALA A 42 7.28 12.62 -3.18
C ALA A 42 6.08 12.72 -4.14
N ALA A 43 5.82 11.68 -4.93
CA ALA A 43 4.69 11.61 -5.86
C ALA A 43 3.34 11.62 -5.12
N LEU A 44 3.22 10.87 -4.02
CA LEU A 44 2.02 10.89 -3.18
C LEU A 44 1.77 12.26 -2.56
N ASN A 45 2.81 12.92 -2.03
CA ASN A 45 2.68 14.26 -1.47
C ASN A 45 2.24 15.28 -2.54
N ALA A 46 2.86 15.25 -3.72
CA ALA A 46 2.45 16.10 -4.82
C ALA A 46 1.00 15.85 -5.25
N ARG A 47 0.55 14.60 -5.19
CA ARG A 47 -0.83 14.23 -5.55
C ARG A 47 -1.85 14.71 -4.53
N LEU A 48 -1.48 14.83 -3.26
CA LEU A 48 -2.39 15.36 -2.22
C LEU A 48 -2.78 16.82 -2.46
N ASP A 49 -1.93 17.60 -3.14
CA ASP A 49 -2.19 19.00 -3.49
C ASP A 49 -3.04 19.15 -4.77
N CYS A 50 -3.33 18.04 -5.47
CA CYS A 50 -4.12 18.04 -6.68
C CYS A 50 -5.59 17.72 -6.41
N ALA A 51 -6.48 18.13 -7.32
CA ALA A 51 -7.86 17.66 -7.32
C ALA A 51 -7.91 16.15 -7.61
N TRP A 52 -8.66 15.43 -6.79
CA TRP A 52 -8.89 14.01 -6.98
C TRP A 52 -10.23 13.78 -7.69
N PRO A 53 -10.37 12.76 -8.53
CA PRO A 53 -11.67 12.41 -9.10
C PRO A 53 -12.63 12.00 -7.97
N GLU A 54 -13.90 12.25 -8.17
CA GLU A 54 -14.93 11.86 -7.20
C GLU A 54 -15.04 10.34 -7.07
N THR A 55 -14.94 9.64 -8.19
CA THR A 55 -15.01 8.19 -8.28
C THR A 55 -13.88 7.65 -9.15
N ILE A 56 -13.51 6.40 -8.93
CA ILE A 56 -12.52 5.67 -9.72
C ILE A 56 -12.96 4.22 -9.89
N ALA A 57 -12.64 3.62 -11.03
CA ALA A 57 -12.83 2.20 -11.24
C ALA A 57 -11.66 1.41 -10.62
N VAL A 58 -11.96 0.24 -10.07
CA VAL A 58 -10.95 -0.72 -9.60
C VAL A 58 -11.18 -2.04 -10.30
N ALA A 59 -10.15 -2.52 -10.99
CA ALA A 59 -10.14 -3.83 -11.63
C ALA A 59 -9.43 -4.85 -10.76
N PHE A 60 -9.92 -6.07 -10.72
CA PHE A 60 -9.34 -7.19 -9.99
C PHE A 60 -9.70 -8.52 -10.66
N ASP A 61 -8.86 -9.52 -10.43
CA ASP A 61 -9.05 -10.85 -10.92
C ASP A 61 -9.75 -11.72 -9.87
N GLY A 62 -10.82 -12.40 -10.25
CA GLY A 62 -11.64 -13.23 -9.36
C GLY A 62 -11.14 -14.68 -9.21
N GLY A 63 -10.17 -15.09 -10.03
CA GLY A 63 -9.63 -16.44 -10.06
C GLY A 63 -8.13 -16.48 -10.32
N VAL A 64 -7.54 -17.66 -10.16
CA VAL A 64 -6.09 -17.87 -10.39
C VAL A 64 -5.73 -17.99 -11.88
N ASP A 65 -6.71 -18.27 -12.72
CA ASP A 65 -6.52 -18.47 -14.16
C ASP A 65 -6.70 -17.18 -14.98
N GLY A 66 -7.09 -16.06 -14.31
CA GLY A 66 -7.26 -14.75 -14.94
C GLY A 66 -8.50 -14.63 -15.86
N ASP A 67 -9.39 -15.60 -15.82
CA ASP A 67 -10.58 -15.66 -16.70
C ASP A 67 -11.73 -14.78 -16.16
N ASP A 68 -11.74 -14.51 -14.86
CA ASP A 68 -12.80 -13.76 -14.18
C ASP A 68 -12.30 -12.37 -13.77
N ARG A 69 -12.34 -11.43 -14.71
CA ARG A 69 -12.00 -10.03 -14.43
C ARG A 69 -13.23 -9.24 -14.03
N PHE A 70 -13.15 -8.62 -12.86
CA PHE A 70 -14.20 -7.75 -12.32
C PHE A 70 -13.77 -6.29 -12.32
N VAL A 71 -14.74 -5.40 -12.46
CA VAL A 71 -14.54 -3.96 -12.29
C VAL A 71 -15.59 -3.43 -11.31
N SER A 72 -15.14 -2.72 -10.30
CA SER A 72 -16.01 -2.11 -9.28
C SER A 72 -15.76 -0.61 -9.20
N GLY A 73 -16.78 0.15 -8.88
CA GLY A 73 -16.64 1.55 -8.53
C GLY A 73 -16.07 1.71 -7.11
N SER A 74 -15.21 2.73 -6.95
CA SER A 74 -14.62 3.11 -5.66
C SER A 74 -14.39 4.62 -5.59
N THR A 75 -13.73 5.09 -4.53
CA THR A 75 -13.25 6.45 -4.41
C THR A 75 -11.75 6.47 -4.15
N PRO A 76 -11.01 7.49 -4.61
CA PRO A 76 -9.57 7.60 -4.37
C PRO A 76 -9.19 7.53 -2.89
N LEU A 77 -9.99 8.14 -2.02
CA LEU A 77 -9.75 8.09 -0.58
C LEU A 77 -9.89 6.67 -0.02
N ARG A 78 -10.91 5.93 -0.45
CA ARG A 78 -11.09 4.53 -0.03
C ARG A 78 -9.90 3.68 -0.48
N GLU A 79 -9.42 3.88 -1.71
CA GLU A 79 -8.27 3.15 -2.25
C GLU A 79 -6.97 3.51 -1.53
N LEU A 80 -6.75 4.79 -1.19
CA LEU A 80 -5.61 5.19 -0.38
C LEU A 80 -5.61 4.51 1.00
N LEU A 81 -6.77 4.45 1.66
CA LEU A 81 -6.92 3.75 2.95
C LEU A 81 -6.71 2.25 2.83
N PHE A 82 -7.15 1.64 1.72
CA PHE A 82 -6.91 0.24 1.42
C PHE A 82 -5.41 -0.06 1.31
N VAL A 83 -4.69 0.70 0.49
CA VAL A 83 -3.24 0.51 0.30
C VAL A 83 -2.46 0.77 1.59
N ALA A 84 -2.86 1.77 2.38
CA ALA A 84 -2.28 2.03 3.69
C ALA A 84 -2.49 0.87 4.66
N GLY A 85 -3.70 0.33 4.75
CA GLY A 85 -4.02 -0.84 5.56
C GLY A 85 -3.25 -2.10 5.11
N HIS A 86 -3.12 -2.29 3.80
CA HIS A 86 -2.35 -3.37 3.21
C HIS A 86 -0.84 -3.27 3.57
N ALA A 87 -0.27 -2.06 3.55
CA ALA A 87 1.11 -1.84 4.00
C ALA A 87 1.30 -2.16 5.49
N VAL A 88 0.35 -1.77 6.36
CA VAL A 88 0.38 -2.11 7.80
C VAL A 88 0.40 -3.63 7.99
N HIS A 89 -0.40 -4.37 7.21
CA HIS A 89 -0.41 -5.84 7.25
C HIS A 89 0.96 -6.44 6.90
N HIS A 90 1.61 -5.97 5.83
CA HIS A 90 2.95 -6.40 5.47
C HIS A 90 4.00 -6.06 6.53
N TYR A 91 3.93 -4.86 7.12
CA TYR A 91 4.83 -4.48 8.21
C TYR A 91 4.65 -5.34 9.46
N ALA A 92 3.44 -5.79 9.76
CA ALA A 92 3.19 -6.74 10.86
C ALA A 92 3.89 -8.08 10.62
N LEU A 93 3.83 -8.62 9.39
CA LEU A 93 4.53 -9.84 9.01
C LEU A 93 6.05 -9.67 9.08
N LEU A 94 6.58 -8.57 8.52
CA LEU A 94 8.02 -8.25 8.58
C LEU A 94 8.51 -8.14 10.02
N ARG A 95 7.74 -7.52 10.90
CA ARG A 95 8.09 -7.42 12.34
C ARG A 95 8.26 -8.79 12.98
N LEU A 96 7.38 -9.74 12.67
CA LEU A 96 7.47 -11.11 13.19
C LEU A 96 8.72 -11.83 12.66
N LEU A 97 8.99 -11.73 11.36
CA LEU A 97 10.15 -12.36 10.72
C LEU A 97 11.48 -11.78 11.24
N LEU A 98 11.57 -10.45 11.37
CA LEU A 98 12.77 -9.79 11.87
C LEU A 98 13.01 -10.09 13.36
N LYS A 99 11.95 -10.21 14.17
CA LYS A 99 12.05 -10.62 15.57
C LYS A 99 12.67 -12.02 15.70
N GLN A 100 12.34 -12.96 14.83
CA GLN A 100 12.94 -14.29 14.81
C GLN A 100 14.45 -14.25 14.50
N GLN A 101 14.92 -13.21 13.81
CA GLN A 101 16.33 -12.97 13.50
C GLN A 101 17.03 -12.09 14.55
N GLY A 102 16.40 -11.80 15.68
CA GLY A 102 16.94 -10.97 16.75
C GLY A 102 16.85 -9.46 16.50
N LEU A 103 16.19 -9.01 15.43
CA LEU A 103 15.96 -7.60 15.13
C LEU A 103 14.64 -7.12 15.71
N ILE A 104 14.68 -6.09 16.54
CA ILE A 104 13.50 -5.54 17.19
C ILE A 104 13.14 -4.20 16.53
N LEU A 105 11.99 -4.17 15.88
CA LEU A 105 11.40 -2.95 15.33
C LEU A 105 10.59 -2.19 16.41
N PRO A 106 10.41 -0.86 16.25
CA PRO A 106 9.54 -0.08 17.12
C PRO A 106 8.15 -0.69 17.26
N GLU A 107 7.55 -0.57 18.44
CA GLU A 107 6.27 -1.23 18.78
C GLU A 107 5.11 -0.85 17.85
N ALA A 108 5.12 0.38 17.33
CA ALA A 108 4.09 0.90 16.42
C ALA A 108 4.15 0.32 14.99
N VAL A 109 5.30 -0.27 14.58
CA VAL A 109 5.46 -0.82 13.23
C VAL A 109 4.54 -2.02 13.04
N GLY A 110 3.72 -1.99 12.01
CA GLY A 110 2.74 -3.05 11.69
C GLY A 110 1.49 -3.04 12.57
N LYS A 111 1.21 -1.95 13.30
CA LYS A 111 -0.04 -1.75 14.01
C LYS A 111 -0.91 -0.71 13.31
N ALA A 112 -2.20 -0.98 13.21
CA ALA A 112 -3.16 0.02 12.74
C ALA A 112 -3.26 1.19 13.73
N ALA A 113 -3.53 2.39 13.24
CA ALA A 113 -3.67 3.59 14.07
C ALA A 113 -4.72 3.42 15.19
N ALA A 114 -5.83 2.74 14.88
CA ALA A 114 -6.87 2.44 15.86
C ALA A 114 -6.36 1.53 17.00
N THR A 115 -5.52 0.55 16.67
CA THR A 115 -4.90 -0.34 17.66
C THR A 115 -3.95 0.43 18.57
N ILE A 116 -3.11 1.31 17.99
CA ILE A 116 -2.18 2.16 18.75
C ILE A 116 -2.95 3.07 19.72
N ARG A 117 -4.05 3.69 19.24
CA ARG A 117 -4.91 4.53 20.07
C ARG A 117 -5.51 3.74 21.22
N TYR A 118 -6.12 2.60 20.96
CA TYR A 118 -6.71 1.73 21.98
C TYR A 118 -5.69 1.32 23.05
N GLU A 119 -4.48 0.94 22.65
CA GLU A 119 -3.43 0.56 23.61
C GLU A 119 -2.96 1.74 24.48
N ARG A 120 -2.95 2.97 23.94
CA ARG A 120 -2.62 4.19 24.71
C ARG A 120 -3.70 4.52 25.75
N GLU A 121 -4.96 4.43 25.35
CA GLU A 121 -6.10 4.68 26.25
C GLU A 121 -6.16 3.70 27.43
N ARG A 122 -5.72 2.45 27.22
CA ARG A 122 -5.65 1.45 28.29
C ARG A 122 -4.46 1.61 29.24
N LYS A 123 -3.43 2.34 28.83
CA LYS A 123 -2.23 2.62 29.65
C LYS A 123 -2.32 3.95 30.42
N ALA A 124 -3.32 4.76 30.08
CA ALA A 124 -3.61 6.03 30.76
C ALA A 124 -4.53 5.80 31.95
#